data_3cfd3eb28d50c1dc0f4825a83212009d
#
_entry.id   3cfd3eb28d50c1dc0f4825a83212009d
#
_cell.length_a   1.000
_cell.length_b   1.000
_cell.length_c   1.000
_cell.angle_alpha   90.00
_cell.angle_beta   90.00
_cell.angle_gamma   90.00
#
_symmetry.space_group_name_H-M   'P 1'
#
loop_
_entity.id
_entity.type
_entity.pdbx_description
1 polymer ?
#
loop_
_entity_poly.entity_id
_entity_poly.type
_entity_poly.pdbx_seq_one_letter_code
_entity_poly.pdbx_strand_id
1 'polypeptide(L)'
;MKKVAAALLCAVFTSGCAHSVSGTAGASPLQELTPEQQRQVHVEDALRDADPCGLLDEAVVRGAGTVQQYGSAVQLPVCSALMVRPGGATTYVELSLLPSMLSDAALTGPETVDGVTVYRGAGADLARGTCERVFQLNVLQEQLKPPLASVRAGTVAGQDACPLADAVLGSAIDRMRSELPARDPTSPRQVALAVHDPCEVLDVLGTTAGGRVVDPEAPPTPFDCVLFPNPNRVPGSEVTVSFTMSPVKENRPPVPAEPETVGDRCRWTSPMGEPIDITRRGAGVDEFTRRLGHAGAVVTVHGPNCAAVARVADAANTAFG
;
A
#
# COMPACT_ATOMS: atom_id res chain seq x y z
N MET A 1 52.44 51.71 -23.69
CA MET A 1 52.54 50.50 -22.88
C MET A 1 51.10 50.01 -22.58
N LYS A 2 50.62 49.01 -23.30
CA LYS A 2 49.26 48.48 -23.21
C LYS A 2 49.27 47.27 -22.29
N LYS A 3 48.45 47.28 -21.21
CA LYS A 3 48.24 46.12 -20.34
C LYS A 3 46.94 45.47 -20.76
N VAL A 4 47.03 44.23 -21.22
CA VAL A 4 45.91 43.35 -21.54
C VAL A 4 45.56 42.60 -20.26
N ALA A 5 44.32 42.73 -19.82
CA ALA A 5 43.77 41.95 -18.71
C ALA A 5 43.04 40.75 -19.31
N ALA A 6 43.49 39.54 -18.97
CA ALA A 6 42.83 38.26 -19.31
C ALA A 6 41.78 37.91 -18.25
N ALA A 7 40.54 37.85 -18.64
CA ALA A 7 39.45 37.37 -17.81
C ALA A 7 39.35 35.84 -17.91
N LEU A 8 39.59 35.12 -16.81
CA LEU A 8 39.38 33.67 -16.68
C LEU A 8 37.89 33.42 -16.39
N LEU A 9 37.17 32.82 -17.32
CA LEU A 9 35.82 32.25 -17.09
C LEU A 9 35.98 30.89 -16.42
N CYS A 10 35.61 30.78 -15.16
CA CYS A 10 35.42 29.51 -14.50
C CYS A 10 34.02 28.95 -14.87
N ALA A 11 33.98 27.95 -15.75
CA ALA A 11 32.80 27.16 -16.00
C ALA A 11 32.64 26.11 -14.88
N VAL A 12 31.66 26.32 -14.00
CA VAL A 12 31.28 25.35 -12.99
C VAL A 12 30.37 24.32 -13.67
N PHE A 13 30.90 23.13 -13.94
CA PHE A 13 30.09 21.96 -14.34
C PHE A 13 29.42 21.42 -13.09
N THR A 14 28.11 21.66 -12.95
CA THR A 14 27.27 20.93 -12.03
C THR A 14 27.01 19.56 -12.62
N SER A 15 27.74 18.56 -12.14
CA SER A 15 27.48 17.15 -12.42
C SER A 15 26.21 16.73 -11.68
N GLY A 16 25.06 16.88 -12.33
CA GLY A 16 23.82 16.27 -11.90
C GLY A 16 23.98 14.75 -12.04
N CYS A 17 23.92 14.01 -10.95
CA CYS A 17 23.77 12.56 -10.96
C CYS A 17 22.40 12.24 -11.54
N ALA A 18 22.33 12.01 -12.85
CA ALA A 18 21.19 11.37 -13.47
C ALA A 18 21.23 9.89 -13.08
N HIS A 19 20.37 9.47 -12.17
CA HIS A 19 20.07 8.06 -12.03
C HIS A 19 19.37 7.61 -13.30
N SER A 20 20.12 6.98 -14.20
CA SER A 20 19.53 6.26 -15.33
C SER A 20 18.93 4.97 -14.78
N VAL A 21 17.61 4.94 -14.62
CA VAL A 21 16.86 3.69 -14.51
C VAL A 21 16.99 3.03 -15.89
N SER A 22 17.71 1.92 -15.97
CA SER A 22 17.85 1.12 -17.19
C SER A 22 16.57 0.31 -17.39
N GLY A 23 15.47 0.99 -17.74
CA GLY A 23 14.28 0.37 -18.28
C GLY A 23 14.37 0.46 -19.80
N THR A 24 14.37 -0.66 -20.50
CA THR A 24 14.13 -0.70 -21.94
C THR A 24 12.75 -0.11 -22.14
N ALA A 25 12.65 1.05 -22.81
CA ALA A 25 11.38 1.63 -23.21
C ALA A 25 10.75 0.75 -24.31
N GLY A 26 10.17 -0.37 -23.89
CA GLY A 26 9.13 -1.03 -24.64
C GLY A 26 7.93 -0.06 -24.67
N ALA A 27 7.18 0.00 -25.80
CA ALA A 27 5.98 0.81 -25.88
C ALA A 27 5.10 0.49 -24.64
N SER A 28 5.09 1.42 -23.68
CA SER A 28 4.40 1.22 -22.42
C SER A 28 2.92 0.98 -22.70
N PRO A 29 2.26 -0.02 -22.13
CA PRO A 29 0.81 -0.19 -22.19
C PRO A 29 0.03 1.08 -21.79
N LEU A 30 0.68 2.02 -21.09
CA LEU A 30 0.13 3.32 -20.69
C LEU A 30 -0.16 4.26 -21.86
N GLN A 31 0.45 4.06 -23.04
CA GLN A 31 0.21 4.94 -24.21
C GLN A 31 -1.23 4.85 -24.76
N GLU A 32 -1.96 3.80 -24.40
CA GLU A 32 -3.36 3.64 -24.83
C GLU A 32 -4.39 4.14 -23.79
N LEU A 33 -3.93 4.63 -22.61
CA LEU A 33 -4.80 5.14 -21.57
C LEU A 33 -5.24 6.58 -21.86
N THR A 34 -6.50 6.90 -21.53
CA THR A 34 -6.97 8.29 -21.55
C THR A 34 -6.23 9.14 -20.51
N PRO A 35 -6.24 10.48 -20.62
CA PRO A 35 -5.62 11.35 -19.61
C PRO A 35 -6.16 11.13 -18.19
N GLU A 36 -7.45 10.79 -18.04
CA GLU A 36 -8.08 10.47 -16.76
C GLU A 36 -7.51 9.16 -16.20
N GLN A 37 -7.40 8.14 -17.02
CA GLN A 37 -6.82 6.85 -16.65
C GLN A 37 -5.34 6.99 -16.29
N GLN A 38 -4.59 7.81 -17.01
CA GLN A 38 -3.19 8.11 -16.69
C GLN A 38 -3.06 8.78 -15.32
N ARG A 39 -3.92 9.75 -15.01
CA ARG A 39 -3.94 10.37 -13.67
C ARG A 39 -4.23 9.36 -12.57
N GLN A 40 -5.18 8.44 -12.79
CA GLN A 40 -5.48 7.36 -11.85
C GLN A 40 -4.24 6.50 -11.59
N VAL A 41 -3.54 6.09 -12.65
CA VAL A 41 -2.30 5.30 -12.53
C VAL A 41 -1.22 6.05 -11.76
N HIS A 42 -1.03 7.36 -12.03
CA HIS A 42 -0.06 8.18 -11.28
C HIS A 42 -0.36 8.23 -9.77
N VAL A 43 -1.65 8.28 -9.40
CA VAL A 43 -2.02 8.22 -7.97
C VAL A 43 -1.78 6.83 -7.39
N GLU A 44 -2.07 5.78 -8.12
CA GLU A 44 -1.79 4.41 -7.66
C GLU A 44 -0.29 4.19 -7.47
N ASP A 45 0.55 4.72 -8.37
CA ASP A 45 2.01 4.69 -8.24
C ASP A 45 2.46 5.44 -6.97
N ALA A 46 1.97 6.67 -6.78
CA ALA A 46 2.31 7.47 -5.61
C ALA A 46 1.87 6.82 -4.28
N LEU A 47 0.71 6.17 -4.26
CA LEU A 47 0.22 5.44 -3.09
C LEU A 47 1.00 4.14 -2.84
N ARG A 48 1.48 3.48 -3.90
CA ARG A 48 2.34 2.30 -3.80
C ARG A 48 3.70 2.64 -3.26
N ASP A 49 4.29 3.75 -3.72
CA ASP A 49 5.58 4.24 -3.27
C ASP A 49 5.55 4.78 -1.83
N ALA A 50 4.37 5.15 -1.33
CA ALA A 50 4.22 5.68 0.00
C ALA A 50 4.38 4.61 1.09
N ASP A 51 5.16 4.94 2.14
CA ASP A 51 5.30 4.09 3.33
C ASP A 51 4.23 4.44 4.39
N PRO A 52 3.22 3.59 4.60
CA PRO A 52 2.24 3.83 5.66
C PRO A 52 2.88 3.83 7.06
N CYS A 53 3.99 3.09 7.25
CA CYS A 53 4.73 3.09 8.51
C CYS A 53 5.57 4.36 8.69
N GLY A 54 5.92 5.04 7.62
CA GLY A 54 6.53 6.37 7.68
C GLY A 54 5.55 7.44 8.20
N LEU A 55 4.25 7.27 7.99
CA LEU A 55 3.21 8.14 8.54
C LEU A 55 2.80 7.77 9.97
N LEU A 56 2.84 6.49 10.33
CA LEU A 56 2.55 6.04 11.69
C LEU A 56 3.76 6.30 12.60
N ASP A 57 3.74 7.39 13.38
CA ASP A 57 4.86 7.79 14.23
C ASP A 57 5.11 6.79 15.36
N GLU A 58 6.25 6.09 15.29
CA GLU A 58 6.64 5.14 16.34
C GLU A 58 6.82 5.81 17.71
N ALA A 59 7.20 7.09 17.79
CA ALA A 59 7.32 7.80 19.05
C ALA A 59 5.94 8.04 19.71
N VAL A 60 4.93 8.41 18.92
CA VAL A 60 3.54 8.54 19.39
C VAL A 60 3.02 7.19 19.87
N VAL A 61 3.26 6.12 19.11
CA VAL A 61 2.87 4.75 19.44
C VAL A 61 3.53 4.29 20.76
N ARG A 62 4.84 4.53 20.92
CA ARG A 62 5.58 4.19 22.15
C ARG A 62 5.11 4.99 23.36
N GLY A 63 4.65 6.21 23.16
CA GLY A 63 4.05 7.03 24.22
C GLY A 63 2.74 6.45 24.75
N ALA A 64 2.00 5.67 23.93
CA ALA A 64 0.75 5.02 24.32
C ALA A 64 0.93 3.70 25.06
N GLY A 65 2.10 3.04 24.98
CA GLY A 65 2.36 1.77 25.65
C GLY A 65 3.61 1.04 25.16
N THR A 66 3.83 -0.15 25.69
CA THR A 66 4.92 -1.02 25.24
C THR A 66 4.54 -1.68 23.92
N VAL A 67 5.26 -1.34 22.84
CA VAL A 67 5.01 -1.87 21.50
C VAL A 67 5.37 -3.35 21.43
N GLN A 68 4.39 -4.18 21.06
CA GLN A 68 4.52 -5.61 20.84
C GLN A 68 4.68 -5.94 19.36
N GLN A 69 3.96 -5.20 18.50
CA GLN A 69 3.97 -5.35 17.07
C GLN A 69 3.98 -3.97 16.40
N TYR A 70 4.71 -3.85 15.30
CA TYR A 70 4.72 -2.64 14.48
C TYR A 70 5.11 -3.00 13.05
N GLY A 71 4.27 -2.65 12.07
CA GLY A 71 4.53 -2.88 10.66
C GLY A 71 3.29 -3.22 9.83
N SER A 72 3.51 -3.56 8.57
CA SER A 72 2.48 -4.04 7.65
C SER A 72 2.21 -5.52 7.89
N ALA A 73 1.12 -5.84 8.56
CA ALA A 73 0.79 -7.21 8.94
C ALA A 73 -0.32 -7.85 8.09
N VAL A 74 -1.26 -7.05 7.61
CA VAL A 74 -2.50 -7.53 7.00
C VAL A 74 -2.61 -7.11 5.54
N GLN A 75 -2.20 -5.88 5.24
CA GLN A 75 -2.26 -5.29 3.89
C GLN A 75 -1.06 -4.39 3.65
N LEU A 76 -0.62 -4.28 2.40
CA LEU A 76 0.53 -3.46 2.02
C LEU A 76 0.34 -1.95 2.26
N PRO A 77 -0.87 -1.36 2.05
CA PRO A 77 -1.12 0.05 2.35
C PRO A 77 -1.44 0.34 3.82
N VAL A 78 -1.29 -0.65 4.71
CA VAL A 78 -1.62 -0.52 6.14
C VAL A 78 -0.38 -0.70 6.99
N CYS A 79 -0.15 0.23 7.91
CA CYS A 79 0.77 0.04 9.03
C CYS A 79 -0.02 -0.04 10.33
N SER A 80 0.27 -1.05 11.13
CA SER A 80 -0.40 -1.27 12.41
C SER A 80 0.61 -1.37 13.55
N ALA A 81 0.17 -0.98 14.74
CA ALA A 81 0.91 -1.20 15.97
C ALA A 81 -0.01 -1.79 17.04
N LEU A 82 0.49 -2.80 17.73
CA LEU A 82 -0.12 -3.37 18.91
C LEU A 82 0.72 -3.03 20.14
N MET A 83 0.07 -2.53 21.16
CA MET A 83 0.72 -2.05 22.39
C MET A 83 0.06 -2.64 23.62
N VAL A 84 0.86 -2.84 24.68
CA VAL A 84 0.36 -3.16 26.01
C VAL A 84 0.54 -1.92 26.90
N ARG A 85 -0.56 -1.44 27.47
CA ARG A 85 -0.59 -0.32 28.42
C ARG A 85 -0.12 -0.77 29.83
N PRO A 86 0.30 0.17 30.67
CA PRO A 86 0.42 -0.12 32.11
C PRO A 86 -0.88 -0.72 32.65
N GLY A 87 -0.78 -1.87 33.32
CA GLY A 87 -1.96 -2.62 33.76
C GLY A 87 -2.38 -3.77 32.83
N GLY A 88 -1.66 -4.01 31.73
CA GLY A 88 -1.81 -5.19 30.86
C GLY A 88 -2.89 -5.07 29.78
N ALA A 89 -3.60 -3.94 29.68
CA ALA A 89 -4.61 -3.74 28.64
C ALA A 89 -3.96 -3.58 27.25
N THR A 90 -4.49 -4.30 26.27
CA THR A 90 -4.04 -4.20 24.88
C THR A 90 -4.72 -3.03 24.17
N THR A 91 -3.96 -2.30 23.38
CA THR A 91 -4.39 -1.19 22.53
C THR A 91 -3.75 -1.36 21.18
N TYR A 92 -4.48 -1.06 20.11
CA TYR A 92 -3.94 -1.05 18.76
C TYR A 92 -4.19 0.28 18.06
N VAL A 93 -3.39 0.56 17.05
CA VAL A 93 -3.61 1.64 16.08
C VAL A 93 -3.21 1.17 14.70
N GLU A 94 -3.99 1.54 13.71
CA GLU A 94 -3.76 1.27 12.31
C GLU A 94 -3.82 2.59 11.52
N LEU A 95 -2.88 2.77 10.61
CA LEU A 95 -2.92 3.80 9.59
C LEU A 95 -3.04 3.13 8.23
N SER A 96 -4.07 3.47 7.48
CA SER A 96 -4.34 2.95 6.14
C SER A 96 -4.31 4.07 5.11
N LEU A 97 -3.54 3.91 4.04
CA LEU A 97 -3.52 4.83 2.90
C LEU A 97 -4.72 4.66 1.97
N LEU A 98 -5.41 3.54 2.10
CA LEU A 98 -6.60 3.20 1.33
C LEU A 98 -7.62 2.58 2.27
N PRO A 99 -8.47 3.38 2.92
CA PRO A 99 -9.60 2.83 3.66
C PRO A 99 -10.55 2.21 2.64
N SER A 100 -10.34 0.94 2.32
CA SER A 100 -11.26 0.18 1.49
C SER A 100 -12.65 0.21 2.14
N MET A 101 -13.66 0.62 1.39
CA MET A 101 -15.08 0.59 1.73
C MET A 101 -15.67 1.81 2.47
N LEU A 102 -15.03 2.95 2.52
CA LEU A 102 -15.73 4.14 2.96
C LEU A 102 -16.57 4.69 1.80
N SER A 103 -17.85 4.35 1.78
CA SER A 103 -18.81 5.14 1.01
C SER A 103 -18.86 6.55 1.58
N ASP A 104 -19.07 7.57 0.76
CA ASP A 104 -19.25 8.96 1.21
C ASP A 104 -20.30 9.06 2.33
N ALA A 105 -21.28 8.14 2.37
CA ALA A 105 -22.29 8.03 3.40
C ALA A 105 -21.75 7.62 4.80
N ALA A 106 -20.56 7.04 4.85
CA ALA A 106 -19.91 6.66 6.10
C ALA A 106 -19.06 7.79 6.71
N LEU A 107 -18.85 8.88 5.97
CA LEU A 107 -18.06 10.04 6.42
C LEU A 107 -18.96 11.10 7.04
N THR A 108 -18.70 11.46 8.27
CA THR A 108 -19.52 12.46 8.99
C THR A 108 -18.63 13.54 9.60
N GLY A 109 -19.24 14.74 9.82
CA GLY A 109 -18.62 15.83 10.56
C GLY A 109 -17.27 16.27 9.99
N PRO A 110 -17.24 16.80 8.74
CA PRO A 110 -15.98 17.31 8.18
C PRO A 110 -15.46 18.45 9.05
N GLU A 111 -14.18 18.40 9.37
CA GLU A 111 -13.44 19.45 10.06
C GLU A 111 -12.11 19.68 9.35
N THR A 112 -11.48 20.82 9.58
CA THR A 112 -10.17 21.12 9.00
C THR A 112 -9.13 21.10 10.12
N VAL A 113 -8.13 20.24 9.98
CA VAL A 113 -6.98 20.14 10.89
C VAL A 113 -5.73 20.45 10.07
N ASP A 114 -5.05 21.54 10.39
CA ASP A 114 -3.83 22.01 9.70
C ASP A 114 -3.94 22.04 8.15
N GLY A 115 -5.12 22.47 7.64
CA GLY A 115 -5.40 22.56 6.21
C GLY A 115 -5.84 21.26 5.55
N VAL A 116 -5.93 20.17 6.30
CA VAL A 116 -6.39 18.86 5.82
C VAL A 116 -7.85 18.65 6.24
N THR A 117 -8.70 18.21 5.30
CA THR A 117 -10.08 17.82 5.62
C THR A 117 -10.08 16.46 6.32
N VAL A 118 -10.65 16.42 7.51
CA VAL A 118 -10.76 15.23 8.37
C VAL A 118 -12.23 14.93 8.62
N TYR A 119 -12.58 13.67 8.62
CA TYR A 119 -13.92 13.15 8.89
C TYR A 119 -13.88 12.18 10.06
N ARG A 120 -15.02 12.00 10.72
CA ARG A 120 -15.23 10.87 11.62
C ARG A 120 -15.63 9.66 10.78
N GLY A 121 -14.90 8.57 10.91
CA GLY A 121 -15.22 7.31 10.24
C GLY A 121 -16.38 6.57 10.93
N ALA A 122 -17.11 5.78 10.14
CA ALA A 122 -18.18 4.92 10.64
C ALA A 122 -17.71 3.83 11.62
N GLY A 123 -16.41 3.52 11.62
CA GLY A 123 -15.77 2.58 12.55
C GLY A 123 -15.58 3.12 13.97
N ALA A 124 -15.92 4.38 14.24
CA ALA A 124 -15.86 4.97 15.59
C ALA A 124 -17.04 4.47 16.44
N ASP A 125 -16.75 3.61 17.39
CA ASP A 125 -17.71 3.07 18.37
C ASP A 125 -17.10 3.10 19.77
N LEU A 126 -17.45 4.14 20.53
CA LEU A 126 -16.96 4.32 21.90
C LEU A 126 -17.39 3.16 22.82
N ALA A 127 -18.56 2.56 22.59
CA ALA A 127 -19.01 1.42 23.37
C ALA A 127 -18.10 0.20 23.18
N ARG A 128 -17.49 0.07 21.99
CA ARG A 128 -16.50 -0.97 21.67
C ARG A 128 -15.06 -0.52 21.92
N GLY A 129 -14.85 0.72 22.34
CA GLY A 129 -13.51 1.28 22.55
C GLY A 129 -12.76 1.54 21.25
N THR A 130 -13.44 1.85 20.15
CA THR A 130 -12.83 2.15 18.85
C THR A 130 -13.03 3.62 18.45
N CYS A 131 -12.03 4.18 17.80
CA CYS A 131 -12.09 5.50 17.20
C CYS A 131 -11.46 5.47 15.81
N GLU A 132 -12.12 6.13 14.85
CA GLU A 132 -11.63 6.23 13.48
C GLU A 132 -11.68 7.68 13.01
N ARG A 133 -10.59 8.10 12.36
CA ARG A 133 -10.46 9.37 11.66
C ARG A 133 -10.10 9.08 10.22
N VAL A 134 -10.81 9.72 9.30
CA VAL A 134 -10.53 9.62 7.86
C VAL A 134 -10.10 11.00 7.39
N PHE A 135 -9.05 11.08 6.58
CA PHE A 135 -8.51 12.35 6.13
C PHE A 135 -8.11 12.29 4.65
N GLN A 136 -8.11 13.45 4.01
CA GLN A 136 -7.72 13.59 2.62
C GLN A 136 -6.19 13.64 2.47
N LEU A 137 -5.68 12.92 1.46
CA LEU A 137 -4.28 13.00 1.06
C LEU A 137 -4.09 14.17 0.09
N ASN A 138 -4.04 15.39 0.63
CA ASN A 138 -3.99 16.62 -0.17
C ASN A 138 -2.76 16.73 -1.08
N VAL A 139 -1.70 15.97 -0.82
CA VAL A 139 -0.48 15.93 -1.65
C VAL A 139 -0.72 15.28 -3.03
N LEU A 140 -1.87 14.64 -3.22
CA LEU A 140 -2.29 14.00 -4.46
C LEU A 140 -3.48 14.74 -5.10
N GLN A 141 -3.44 16.07 -5.09
CA GLN A 141 -4.57 16.95 -5.48
C GLN A 141 -4.94 16.95 -6.96
N GLU A 142 -4.20 16.26 -7.83
CA GLU A 142 -4.50 16.21 -9.27
C GLU A 142 -5.80 15.47 -9.60
N GLN A 143 -6.43 14.85 -8.62
CA GLN A 143 -7.70 14.14 -8.77
C GLN A 143 -8.90 15.02 -8.45
N LEU A 144 -10.03 14.72 -9.15
CA LEU A 144 -11.34 15.29 -8.83
C LEU A 144 -11.79 14.99 -7.38
N LYS A 145 -11.36 13.85 -6.83
CA LYS A 145 -11.53 13.47 -5.43
C LYS A 145 -10.16 13.06 -4.87
N PRO A 146 -9.60 13.80 -3.89
CA PRO A 146 -8.38 13.39 -3.22
C PRO A 146 -8.55 11.99 -2.61
N PRO A 147 -7.55 11.10 -2.74
CA PRO A 147 -7.62 9.81 -2.08
C PRO A 147 -7.66 10.01 -0.57
N LEU A 148 -8.29 9.06 0.10
CA LEU A 148 -8.47 9.09 1.54
C LEU A 148 -7.45 8.18 2.24
N ALA A 149 -7.11 8.56 3.46
CA ALA A 149 -6.41 7.71 4.40
C ALA A 149 -7.21 7.65 5.71
N SER A 150 -6.94 6.67 6.54
CA SER A 150 -7.57 6.58 7.85
C SER A 150 -6.60 6.23 8.96
N VAL A 151 -6.90 6.73 10.15
CA VAL A 151 -6.31 6.27 11.41
C VAL A 151 -7.42 5.64 12.23
N ARG A 152 -7.25 4.38 12.62
CA ARG A 152 -8.14 3.64 13.48
C ARG A 152 -7.41 3.20 14.73
N ALA A 153 -7.91 3.59 15.89
CA ALA A 153 -7.40 3.13 17.18
C ALA A 153 -8.46 2.29 17.90
N GLY A 154 -8.01 1.30 18.67
CA GLY A 154 -8.88 0.48 19.49
C GLY A 154 -8.23 0.15 20.83
N THR A 155 -9.08 0.05 21.86
CA THR A 155 -8.71 -0.30 23.24
C THR A 155 -9.77 -1.19 23.84
N VAL A 156 -9.71 -1.48 25.14
CA VAL A 156 -10.77 -2.24 25.82
C VAL A 156 -12.10 -1.50 25.76
N ALA A 157 -13.18 -2.26 25.66
CA ALA A 157 -14.55 -1.72 25.62
C ALA A 157 -14.80 -0.74 26.78
N GLY A 158 -15.45 0.38 26.46
CA GLY A 158 -15.74 1.45 27.41
C GLY A 158 -14.60 2.43 27.69
N GLN A 159 -13.42 2.24 27.09
CA GLN A 159 -12.34 3.23 27.12
C GLN A 159 -12.33 4.04 25.81
N ASP A 160 -11.94 5.31 25.92
CA ASP A 160 -11.84 6.20 24.77
C ASP A 160 -10.50 5.99 24.03
N ALA A 161 -10.58 5.57 22.76
CA ALA A 161 -9.43 5.41 21.89
C ALA A 161 -9.13 6.68 21.06
N CYS A 162 -10.02 7.69 21.07
CA CYS A 162 -9.87 8.88 20.22
C CYS A 162 -8.61 9.69 20.52
N PRO A 163 -8.15 9.86 21.77
CA PRO A 163 -6.91 10.59 22.03
C PRO A 163 -5.69 9.98 21.31
N LEU A 164 -5.64 8.64 21.16
CA LEU A 164 -4.58 7.99 20.41
C LEU A 164 -4.75 8.19 18.91
N ALA A 165 -5.98 8.03 18.39
CA ALA A 165 -6.26 8.26 16.97
C ALA A 165 -5.92 9.70 16.57
N ASP A 166 -6.30 10.69 17.40
CA ASP A 166 -6.05 12.11 17.15
C ASP A 166 -4.56 12.45 17.21
N ALA A 167 -3.81 11.88 18.15
CA ALA A 167 -2.35 12.05 18.24
C ALA A 167 -1.62 11.49 17.01
N VAL A 168 -2.02 10.30 16.56
CA VAL A 168 -1.44 9.69 15.35
C VAL A 168 -1.84 10.48 14.10
N LEU A 169 -3.10 10.92 13.99
CA LEU A 169 -3.57 11.77 12.88
C LEU A 169 -2.76 13.06 12.80
N GLY A 170 -2.58 13.79 13.92
CA GLY A 170 -1.79 15.03 13.94
C GLY A 170 -0.36 14.79 13.45
N SER A 171 0.31 13.74 13.94
CA SER A 171 1.65 13.39 13.48
C SER A 171 1.69 12.97 12.00
N ALA A 172 0.69 12.25 11.51
CA ALA A 172 0.60 11.87 10.09
C ALA A 172 0.43 13.09 9.19
N ILE A 173 -0.43 14.06 9.58
CA ILE A 173 -0.62 15.32 8.86
C ILE A 173 0.70 16.12 8.81
N ASP A 174 1.42 16.21 9.91
CA ASP A 174 2.71 16.90 9.95
C ASP A 174 3.74 16.27 9.02
N ARG A 175 3.80 14.94 8.96
CA ARG A 175 4.74 14.20 8.12
C ARG A 175 4.44 14.28 6.62
N MET A 176 3.17 14.44 6.24
CA MET A 176 2.76 14.52 4.83
C MET A 176 2.62 15.96 4.31
N ARG A 177 3.11 16.99 5.03
CA ARG A 177 2.94 18.41 4.63
C ARG A 177 3.50 18.74 3.25
N SER A 178 4.59 18.08 2.83
CA SER A 178 5.25 18.33 1.55
C SER A 178 5.09 17.16 0.58
N GLU A 179 5.22 15.94 1.07
CA GLU A 179 5.17 14.72 0.29
C GLU A 179 4.81 13.53 1.18
N LEU A 180 4.34 12.43 0.57
CA LEU A 180 4.17 11.18 1.29
C LEU A 180 5.56 10.58 1.58
N PRO A 181 5.79 10.04 2.81
CA PRO A 181 7.01 9.31 3.09
C PRO A 181 7.20 8.16 2.11
N ALA A 182 8.35 8.12 1.44
CA ALA A 182 8.67 7.04 0.53
C ALA A 182 9.05 5.76 1.28
N ARG A 183 8.77 4.61 0.67
CA ARG A 183 9.23 3.32 1.18
C ARG A 183 10.75 3.28 1.12
N ASP A 184 11.37 2.87 2.22
CA ASP A 184 12.81 2.61 2.29
C ASP A 184 13.08 1.13 2.01
N PRO A 185 13.60 0.76 0.83
CA PRO A 185 13.85 -0.63 0.46
C PRO A 185 14.90 -1.32 1.36
N THR A 186 15.65 -0.53 2.15
CA THR A 186 16.64 -1.06 3.10
C THR A 186 16.07 -1.31 4.49
N SER A 187 14.85 -0.86 4.75
CA SER A 187 14.18 -1.06 6.03
C SER A 187 13.88 -2.55 6.25
N PRO A 188 14.22 -3.12 7.40
CA PRO A 188 13.89 -4.51 7.72
C PRO A 188 12.37 -4.77 7.87
N ARG A 189 11.57 -3.70 7.81
CA ARG A 189 10.10 -3.75 7.85
C ARG A 189 9.47 -3.65 6.46
N GLN A 190 10.29 -3.44 5.44
CA GLN A 190 9.81 -3.36 4.06
C GLN A 190 9.44 -4.75 3.54
N VAL A 191 8.33 -4.77 2.86
CA VAL A 191 7.87 -5.92 2.08
C VAL A 191 8.41 -5.73 0.67
N ALA A 192 9.30 -6.59 0.21
CA ALA A 192 9.93 -6.46 -1.11
C ALA A 192 8.88 -6.28 -2.23
N LEU A 193 7.79 -7.03 -2.16
CA LEU A 193 6.72 -6.96 -3.15
C LEU A 193 5.98 -5.59 -3.18
N ALA A 194 6.05 -4.81 -2.09
CA ALA A 194 5.32 -3.54 -2.00
C ALA A 194 5.86 -2.43 -2.90
N VAL A 195 7.07 -2.57 -3.44
CA VAL A 195 7.67 -1.60 -4.37
C VAL A 195 7.44 -1.96 -5.85
N HIS A 196 6.87 -3.15 -6.11
CA HIS A 196 6.55 -3.59 -7.47
C HIS A 196 5.16 -3.14 -7.91
N ASP A 197 5.00 -2.86 -9.20
CA ASP A 197 3.69 -2.68 -9.81
C ASP A 197 3.11 -4.06 -10.17
N PRO A 198 1.92 -4.45 -9.67
CA PRO A 198 1.29 -5.69 -10.11
C PRO A 198 1.11 -5.78 -11.64
N CYS A 199 1.10 -4.64 -12.33
CA CYS A 199 1.03 -4.59 -13.79
C CYS A 199 2.35 -4.91 -14.51
N GLU A 200 3.48 -5.07 -13.82
CA GLU A 200 4.75 -5.56 -14.43
C GLU A 200 4.58 -6.92 -15.13
N VAL A 201 3.57 -7.70 -14.77
CA VAL A 201 3.20 -8.92 -15.51
C VAL A 201 2.91 -8.66 -16.99
N LEU A 202 2.49 -7.43 -17.37
CA LEU A 202 2.24 -7.06 -18.76
C LEU A 202 3.53 -7.01 -19.58
N ASP A 203 4.66 -6.67 -18.97
CA ASP A 203 5.96 -6.65 -19.64
C ASP A 203 6.38 -8.08 -20.04
N VAL A 204 6.07 -9.06 -19.19
CA VAL A 204 6.33 -10.48 -19.44
C VAL A 204 5.35 -11.04 -20.50
N LEU A 205 4.06 -10.68 -20.41
CA LEU A 205 3.04 -11.12 -21.36
C LEU A 205 3.20 -10.48 -22.74
N GLY A 206 3.74 -9.25 -22.80
CA GLY A 206 3.98 -8.51 -24.03
C GLY A 206 2.73 -8.36 -24.88
N THR A 207 2.85 -8.53 -26.20
CA THR A 207 1.75 -8.39 -27.17
C THR A 207 0.68 -9.49 -27.07
N THR A 208 0.86 -10.50 -26.22
CA THR A 208 -0.15 -11.55 -26.01
C THR A 208 -1.25 -11.13 -25.04
N ALA A 209 -1.08 -10.02 -24.32
CA ALA A 209 -2.10 -9.39 -23.47
C ALA A 209 -2.79 -8.21 -24.15
N GLY A 210 -3.99 -7.88 -23.71
CA GLY A 210 -4.78 -6.75 -24.20
C GLY A 210 -4.54 -5.43 -23.47
N GLY A 211 -3.63 -5.44 -22.46
CA GLY A 211 -3.27 -4.27 -21.68
C GLY A 211 -4.04 -4.15 -20.36
N ARG A 212 -3.70 -3.10 -19.60
CA ARG A 212 -4.30 -2.77 -18.30
C ARG A 212 -5.74 -2.23 -18.48
N VAL A 213 -6.60 -2.58 -17.54
CA VAL A 213 -7.94 -2.01 -17.38
C VAL A 213 -7.88 -1.00 -16.23
N VAL A 214 -8.25 0.24 -16.51
CA VAL A 214 -8.30 1.32 -15.51
C VAL A 214 -9.69 1.96 -15.54
N ASP A 215 -10.38 1.94 -14.40
CA ASP A 215 -11.62 2.67 -14.19
C ASP A 215 -11.32 3.95 -13.40
N PRO A 216 -11.33 5.14 -14.05
CA PRO A 216 -10.97 6.39 -13.39
C PRO A 216 -12.03 6.85 -12.35
N GLU A 217 -13.21 6.24 -12.34
CA GLU A 217 -14.26 6.51 -11.34
C GLU A 217 -14.15 5.61 -10.10
N ALA A 218 -13.42 4.50 -10.22
CA ALA A 218 -13.17 3.59 -9.10
C ALA A 218 -12.12 4.17 -8.13
N PRO A 219 -12.16 3.80 -6.85
CA PRO A 219 -11.07 4.09 -5.93
C PRO A 219 -9.74 3.52 -6.43
N PRO A 220 -8.61 4.23 -6.22
CA PRO A 220 -7.30 3.73 -6.62
C PRO A 220 -6.96 2.40 -5.91
N THR A 221 -6.38 1.47 -6.66
CA THR A 221 -5.99 0.14 -6.16
C THR A 221 -4.51 -0.14 -6.46
N PRO A 222 -3.57 0.50 -5.74
CA PRO A 222 -2.14 0.49 -6.07
C PRO A 222 -1.50 -0.90 -6.04
N PHE A 223 -2.15 -1.88 -5.42
CA PHE A 223 -1.67 -3.26 -5.29
C PHE A 223 -2.52 -4.27 -6.08
N ASP A 224 -3.35 -3.76 -6.99
CA ASP A 224 -4.11 -4.59 -7.93
C ASP A 224 -3.84 -4.15 -9.36
N CYS A 225 -3.71 -5.11 -10.26
CA CYS A 225 -3.69 -4.90 -11.70
C CYS A 225 -4.80 -5.70 -12.34
N VAL A 226 -5.78 -5.01 -12.91
CA VAL A 226 -6.79 -5.63 -13.76
C VAL A 226 -6.31 -5.55 -15.20
N LEU A 227 -6.28 -6.67 -15.90
CA LEU A 227 -5.78 -6.73 -17.26
C LEU A 227 -6.62 -7.66 -18.15
N PHE A 228 -6.62 -7.37 -19.44
CA PHE A 228 -7.12 -8.32 -20.43
C PHE A 228 -6.04 -9.36 -20.75
N PRO A 229 -6.29 -10.65 -20.47
CA PRO A 229 -5.30 -11.71 -20.72
C PRO A 229 -5.07 -11.97 -22.21
N ASN A 230 -5.89 -11.43 -23.11
CA ASN A 230 -5.80 -11.59 -24.55
C ASN A 230 -5.88 -10.23 -25.26
N PRO A 231 -5.22 -10.08 -26.44
CA PRO A 231 -5.20 -8.82 -27.19
C PRO A 231 -6.60 -8.38 -27.69
N ASN A 232 -7.55 -9.31 -27.80
CA ASN A 232 -8.91 -9.03 -28.27
C ASN A 232 -9.79 -8.29 -27.26
N ARG A 233 -9.33 -8.10 -26.01
CA ARG A 233 -10.01 -7.32 -24.95
C ARG A 233 -11.48 -7.69 -24.77
N VAL A 234 -11.78 -8.96 -24.61
CA VAL A 234 -13.16 -9.46 -24.44
C VAL A 234 -13.65 -9.04 -23.05
N PRO A 235 -14.72 -8.23 -22.95
CA PRO A 235 -15.32 -7.87 -21.66
C PRO A 235 -15.74 -9.10 -20.87
N GLY A 236 -15.49 -9.09 -19.55
CA GLY A 236 -15.76 -10.19 -18.66
C GLY A 236 -14.70 -11.31 -18.68
N SER A 237 -13.60 -11.13 -19.45
CA SER A 237 -12.47 -12.05 -19.44
C SER A 237 -11.30 -11.56 -18.60
N GLU A 238 -11.47 -10.45 -17.89
CA GLU A 238 -10.40 -9.78 -17.15
C GLU A 238 -9.82 -10.71 -16.08
N VAL A 239 -8.52 -10.60 -15.91
CA VAL A 239 -7.75 -11.25 -14.85
C VAL A 239 -7.18 -10.16 -13.94
N THR A 240 -7.24 -10.40 -12.64
CA THR A 240 -6.67 -9.49 -11.65
C THR A 240 -5.45 -10.13 -11.02
N VAL A 241 -4.38 -9.37 -10.94
CA VAL A 241 -3.18 -9.67 -10.14
C VAL A 241 -3.21 -8.79 -8.90
N SER A 242 -3.19 -9.39 -7.73
CA SER A 242 -3.28 -8.67 -6.45
C SER A 242 -2.10 -9.00 -5.55
N PHE A 243 -1.53 -7.97 -4.92
CA PHE A 243 -0.53 -8.12 -3.88
C PHE A 243 -1.16 -7.94 -2.51
N THR A 244 -0.98 -8.92 -1.65
CA THR A 244 -1.53 -8.91 -0.30
C THR A 244 -0.50 -9.39 0.72
N MET A 245 -0.82 -9.23 2.01
CA MET A 245 -0.09 -9.85 3.10
C MET A 245 -0.87 -11.04 3.64
N SER A 246 -0.17 -12.09 3.99
CA SER A 246 -0.79 -13.26 4.63
C SER A 246 0.05 -13.71 5.82
N PRO A 247 -0.58 -14.08 6.94
CA PRO A 247 0.12 -14.74 8.02
C PRO A 247 0.82 -16.00 7.53
N VAL A 248 2.10 -16.14 7.83
CA VAL A 248 2.87 -17.32 7.49
C VAL A 248 2.58 -18.43 8.49
N LYS A 249 2.04 -19.54 8.01
CA LYS A 249 1.91 -20.76 8.82
C LYS A 249 3.21 -21.56 8.74
N GLU A 250 3.64 -22.14 9.86
CA GLU A 250 4.86 -22.96 9.92
C GLU A 250 4.86 -24.13 8.91
N ASN A 251 3.67 -24.66 8.61
CA ASN A 251 3.49 -25.71 7.59
C ASN A 251 2.78 -25.12 6.36
N ARG A 252 3.51 -24.32 5.61
CA ARG A 252 2.99 -23.73 4.38
C ARG A 252 2.81 -24.83 3.32
N PRO A 253 1.62 -25.00 2.73
CA PRO A 253 1.47 -25.90 1.60
C PRO A 253 2.35 -25.40 0.44
N PRO A 254 2.88 -26.33 -0.38
CA PRO A 254 3.58 -25.93 -1.58
C PRO A 254 2.68 -25.05 -2.47
N VAL A 255 3.31 -24.14 -3.21
CA VAL A 255 2.59 -23.32 -4.20
C VAL A 255 1.85 -24.25 -5.15
N PRO A 256 0.53 -24.07 -5.38
CA PRO A 256 -0.17 -24.88 -6.35
C PRO A 256 0.46 -24.73 -7.72
N ALA A 257 0.75 -25.85 -8.40
CA ALA A 257 1.25 -25.81 -9.77
C ALA A 257 0.21 -25.29 -10.76
N GLU A 258 -1.08 -25.45 -10.43
CA GLU A 258 -2.21 -25.06 -11.25
C GLU A 258 -3.21 -24.22 -10.46
N PRO A 259 -3.97 -23.32 -11.15
CA PRO A 259 -5.06 -22.58 -10.52
C PRO A 259 -6.14 -23.49 -9.96
N GLU A 260 -6.64 -23.15 -8.78
CA GLU A 260 -7.80 -23.80 -8.18
C GLU A 260 -9.11 -23.10 -8.60
N THR A 261 -10.19 -23.88 -8.73
CA THR A 261 -11.53 -23.30 -8.92
C THR A 261 -12.14 -22.95 -7.57
N VAL A 262 -12.53 -21.68 -7.41
CA VAL A 262 -13.16 -21.15 -6.21
C VAL A 262 -14.48 -20.48 -6.61
N GLY A 263 -15.59 -21.17 -6.36
CA GLY A 263 -16.90 -20.76 -6.86
C GLY A 263 -16.96 -20.85 -8.40
N ASP A 264 -17.27 -19.73 -9.04
CA ASP A 264 -17.33 -19.56 -10.50
C ASP A 264 -16.04 -19.00 -11.11
N ARG A 265 -15.00 -18.82 -10.30
CA ARG A 265 -13.73 -18.21 -10.70
C ARG A 265 -12.56 -19.16 -10.45
N CYS A 266 -11.48 -18.90 -11.17
CA CYS A 266 -10.21 -19.55 -10.96
C CYS A 266 -9.29 -18.64 -10.16
N ARG A 267 -8.49 -19.22 -9.27
CA ARG A 267 -7.51 -18.50 -8.44
C ARG A 267 -6.21 -19.27 -8.38
N TRP A 268 -5.12 -18.53 -8.47
CA TRP A 268 -3.78 -19.00 -8.17
C TRP A 268 -3.16 -18.08 -7.12
N THR A 269 -2.38 -18.62 -6.20
CA THR A 269 -1.79 -17.85 -5.11
C THR A 269 -0.40 -18.35 -4.83
N SER A 270 0.57 -17.45 -4.82
CA SER A 270 1.95 -17.73 -4.50
C SER A 270 2.51 -16.75 -3.48
N PRO A 271 3.24 -17.26 -2.49
CA PRO A 271 4.02 -16.41 -1.61
C PRO A 271 5.28 -15.91 -2.32
N MET A 272 5.62 -14.66 -2.09
CA MET A 272 6.77 -14.00 -2.67
C MET A 272 7.69 -13.43 -1.59
N GLY A 273 8.98 -13.66 -1.76
CA GLY A 273 10.00 -13.18 -0.85
C GLY A 273 10.00 -13.87 0.53
N GLU A 274 10.91 -13.40 1.38
CA GLU A 274 11.03 -13.90 2.75
C GLU A 274 9.97 -13.29 3.66
N PRO A 275 9.43 -14.08 4.62
CA PRO A 275 8.51 -13.56 5.61
C PRO A 275 9.18 -12.49 6.47
N ILE A 276 8.44 -11.44 6.79
CA ILE A 276 8.87 -10.41 7.74
C ILE A 276 8.39 -10.76 9.17
N ASP A 277 9.27 -10.57 10.15
CA ASP A 277 8.91 -10.68 11.56
C ASP A 277 8.28 -9.35 12.01
N ILE A 278 6.97 -9.38 12.23
CA ILE A 278 6.20 -8.21 12.68
C ILE A 278 5.99 -8.21 14.19
N THR A 279 6.34 -9.30 14.89
CA THR A 279 6.24 -9.41 16.35
C THR A 279 7.58 -9.12 17.01
N ARG A 280 7.60 -8.16 17.93
CA ARG A 280 8.65 -8.12 18.93
C ARG A 280 8.23 -9.08 20.06
N ARG A 281 8.99 -10.16 20.25
CA ARG A 281 8.75 -11.11 21.31
C ARG A 281 8.84 -10.40 22.66
N GLY A 282 7.71 -10.29 23.36
CA GLY A 282 7.60 -9.77 24.72
C GLY A 282 6.74 -10.67 25.58
N ALA A 283 6.95 -10.66 26.90
CA ALA A 283 6.06 -11.32 27.84
C ALA A 283 4.67 -10.66 27.74
N GLY A 284 3.60 -11.46 27.56
CA GLY A 284 2.22 -10.95 27.50
C GLY A 284 1.60 -10.90 26.10
N VAL A 285 2.32 -11.33 25.06
CA VAL A 285 1.75 -11.47 23.71
C VAL A 285 0.71 -12.60 23.72
N ASP A 286 -0.53 -12.29 23.35
CA ASP A 286 -1.59 -13.29 23.26
C ASP A 286 -1.35 -14.31 22.14
N GLU A 287 -2.13 -15.39 22.11
CA GLU A 287 -1.97 -16.46 21.12
C GLU A 287 -2.28 -15.95 19.69
N PHE A 288 -3.17 -14.97 19.54
CA PHE A 288 -3.51 -14.37 18.24
C PHE A 288 -2.29 -13.61 17.69
N THR A 289 -1.67 -12.76 18.49
CA THR A 289 -0.47 -12.00 18.12
C THR A 289 0.72 -12.93 17.83
N ARG A 290 0.85 -14.04 18.58
CA ARG A 290 1.86 -15.07 18.29
C ARG A 290 1.63 -15.77 16.96
N ARG A 291 0.37 -15.97 16.55
CA ARG A 291 0.02 -16.55 15.25
C ARG A 291 0.31 -15.60 14.07
N LEU A 292 0.31 -14.29 14.32
CA LEU A 292 0.65 -13.26 13.34
C LEU A 292 2.15 -12.91 13.32
N GLY A 293 2.98 -13.64 14.05
CA GLY A 293 4.40 -13.32 14.27
C GLY A 293 5.23 -13.14 13.01
N HIS A 294 4.84 -13.80 11.93
CA HIS A 294 5.43 -13.63 10.61
C HIS A 294 4.33 -13.41 9.59
N ALA A 295 4.49 -12.38 8.77
CA ALA A 295 3.66 -12.15 7.62
C ALA A 295 4.51 -12.21 6.35
N GLY A 296 3.95 -12.75 5.29
CA GLY A 296 4.60 -12.83 3.98
C GLY A 296 3.76 -12.15 2.91
N ALA A 297 4.44 -11.58 1.95
CA ALA A 297 3.79 -11.09 0.76
C ALA A 297 3.27 -12.24 -0.09
N VAL A 298 2.12 -12.03 -0.71
CA VAL A 298 1.43 -13.03 -1.52
C VAL A 298 0.95 -12.36 -2.80
N VAL A 299 1.25 -12.98 -3.93
CA VAL A 299 0.64 -12.66 -5.22
C VAL A 299 -0.55 -13.58 -5.42
N THR A 300 -1.70 -13.00 -5.70
CA THR A 300 -2.92 -13.72 -6.08
C THR A 300 -3.31 -13.33 -7.49
N VAL A 301 -3.53 -14.32 -8.35
CA VAL A 301 -4.06 -14.12 -9.71
C VAL A 301 -5.43 -14.77 -9.76
N HIS A 302 -6.46 -14.01 -10.14
CA HIS A 302 -7.82 -14.57 -10.24
C HIS A 302 -8.57 -14.04 -11.46
N GLY A 303 -9.48 -14.86 -11.97
CA GLY A 303 -10.26 -14.53 -13.16
C GLY A 303 -11.28 -15.62 -13.49
N PRO A 304 -12.10 -15.42 -14.54
CA PRO A 304 -13.15 -16.35 -14.91
C PRO A 304 -12.65 -17.61 -15.63
N ASN A 305 -11.42 -17.60 -16.15
CA ASN A 305 -10.87 -18.68 -16.98
C ASN A 305 -9.56 -19.20 -16.44
N CYS A 306 -9.51 -20.48 -16.06
CA CYS A 306 -8.32 -21.09 -15.44
C CYS A 306 -7.09 -21.09 -16.35
N ALA A 307 -7.25 -21.28 -17.66
CA ALA A 307 -6.11 -21.23 -18.58
C ALA A 307 -5.52 -19.81 -18.71
N ALA A 308 -6.37 -18.78 -18.66
CA ALA A 308 -5.93 -17.39 -18.61
C ALA A 308 -5.23 -17.08 -17.29
N VAL A 309 -5.79 -17.52 -16.16
CA VAL A 309 -5.19 -17.36 -14.83
C VAL A 309 -3.85 -18.06 -14.76
N ALA A 310 -3.69 -19.29 -15.26
CA ALA A 310 -2.43 -20.03 -15.30
C ALA A 310 -1.34 -19.25 -16.06
N ARG A 311 -1.66 -18.75 -17.26
CA ARG A 311 -0.71 -17.96 -18.06
C ARG A 311 -0.26 -16.68 -17.37
N VAL A 312 -1.20 -15.94 -16.73
CA VAL A 312 -0.87 -14.72 -15.97
C VAL A 312 -0.08 -15.06 -14.71
N ALA A 313 -0.36 -16.21 -14.07
CA ALA A 313 0.38 -16.70 -12.92
C ALA A 313 1.85 -17.04 -13.27
N ASP A 314 2.09 -17.66 -14.43
CA ASP A 314 3.42 -17.93 -14.94
C ASP A 314 4.21 -16.62 -15.19
N ALA A 315 3.53 -15.61 -15.76
CA ALA A 315 4.11 -14.29 -15.92
C ALA A 315 4.41 -13.60 -14.56
N ALA A 316 3.51 -13.74 -13.58
CA ALA A 316 3.72 -13.20 -12.22
C ALA A 316 4.90 -13.89 -11.52
N ASN A 317 5.06 -15.22 -11.66
CA ASN A 317 6.24 -15.92 -11.16
C ASN A 317 7.53 -15.42 -11.80
N THR A 318 7.48 -15.06 -13.09
CA THR A 318 8.66 -14.53 -13.80
C THR A 318 8.99 -13.11 -13.38
N ALA A 319 7.98 -12.27 -13.13
CA ALA A 319 8.16 -10.87 -12.78
C ALA A 319 8.59 -10.69 -11.31
N PHE A 320 8.07 -11.51 -10.38
CA PHE A 320 8.18 -11.30 -8.94
C PHE A 320 8.83 -12.45 -8.15
N GLY A 321 9.12 -13.58 -8.80
CA GLY A 321 9.65 -14.81 -8.18
C GLY A 321 11.16 -14.90 -8.00
#